data_1a448c1a674d453e96e5db2fdbe6ce6a
#
_entry.id   1a448c1a674d453e96e5db2fdbe6ce6a
#
_cell.length_a   1.000
_cell.length_b   1.000
_cell.length_c   1.000
_cell.angle_alpha   90.00
_cell.angle_beta   90.00
_cell.angle_gamma   90.00
#
_symmetry.space_group_name_H-M   'P 1'
#
loop_
_entity.id
_entity.type
_entity.pdbx_description
1 polymer ?
#
loop_
_entity_poly.entity_id
_entity_poly.type
_entity_poly.pdbx_seq_one_letter_code
_entity_poly.pdbx_strand_id
1 'polypeptide(L)' 'MDEFKIPPHSLIIDEEKLLNLIKKTEKFTHTQKLKIIENIPQMKQWQYDDFIKDLE' A
#
# COMPACT_ATOMS: atom_id res chain seq x y z
N MET A 1 4.05 16.95 5.76
CA MET A 1 2.75 16.28 5.92
C MET A 1 2.75 15.01 5.08
N ASP A 2 2.39 13.91 5.66
CA ASP A 2 2.44 12.62 4.96
C ASP A 2 1.13 12.40 4.20
N GLU A 3 1.21 12.41 2.85
CA GLU A 3 0.05 12.18 2.02
C GLU A 3 -0.35 10.72 1.96
N PHE A 4 0.57 9.82 2.29
CA PHE A 4 0.34 8.38 2.22
C PHE A 4 -0.14 7.88 3.58
N LYS A 5 -1.42 8.01 3.82
CA LYS A 5 -2.04 7.55 5.05
C LYS A 5 -3.03 6.44 4.74
N ILE A 6 -2.81 5.29 5.37
CA ILE A 6 -3.66 4.13 5.16
C ILE A 6 -4.97 4.30 5.95
N PRO A 7 -6.14 4.18 5.28
CA PRO A 7 -7.42 4.24 6.00
C PRO A 7 -7.56 3.06 6.97
N PRO A 8 -8.50 3.11 7.90
CA PRO A 8 -8.74 2.00 8.82
C PRO A 8 -9.01 0.69 8.07
N HIS A 9 -8.40 -0.40 8.52
CA HIS A 9 -8.51 -1.72 7.89
C HIS A 9 -8.45 -2.82 8.94
N SER A 10 -8.84 -4.02 8.54
CA SER A 10 -8.77 -5.19 9.41
C SER A 10 -7.67 -6.17 8.99
N LEU A 11 -6.81 -5.78 8.06
CA LEU A 11 -5.72 -6.63 7.57
C LEU A 11 -4.55 -6.63 8.55
N ILE A 12 -3.78 -7.70 8.52
CA ILE A 12 -2.51 -7.79 9.25
C ILE A 12 -1.42 -7.32 8.29
N ILE A 13 -0.96 -6.09 8.47
CA ILE A 13 0.03 -5.49 7.59
C ILE A 13 1.08 -4.74 8.41
N ASP A 14 2.25 -4.58 7.80
CA ASP A 14 3.29 -3.69 8.30
C ASP A 14 3.15 -2.37 7.54
N GLU A 15 2.46 -1.41 8.14
CA GLU A 15 2.18 -0.13 7.49
C GLU A 15 3.45 0.63 7.14
N GLU A 16 4.43 0.61 8.01
CA GLU A 16 5.70 1.30 7.77
C GLU A 16 6.42 0.71 6.55
N LYS A 17 6.52 -0.60 6.48
CA LYS A 17 7.14 -1.28 5.34
C LYS A 17 6.36 -0.99 4.05
N LEU A 18 5.05 -1.09 4.11
CA LEU A 18 4.20 -0.83 2.95
C LEU A 18 4.40 0.58 2.41
N LEU A 19 4.35 1.58 3.28
CA LEU A 19 4.52 2.97 2.87
C LEU A 19 5.91 3.22 2.29
N ASN A 20 6.94 2.63 2.89
CA ASN A 20 8.29 2.76 2.37
C ASN A 20 8.42 2.15 0.98
N LEU A 21 7.85 0.98 0.75
CA LEU A 21 7.87 0.32 -0.55
C LEU A 21 7.13 1.15 -1.60
N ILE A 22 5.97 1.66 -1.26
CA ILE A 22 5.19 2.48 -2.17
C ILE A 22 5.92 3.78 -2.52
N LYS A 23 6.54 4.41 -1.54
CA LYS A 23 7.29 5.65 -1.79
C LYS A 23 8.49 5.42 -2.70
N LYS A 24 9.14 4.26 -2.58
CA LYS A 24 10.35 3.95 -3.34
C LYS A 24 10.06 3.46 -4.75
N THR A 25 8.93 2.81 -4.97
CA THR A 25 8.64 2.21 -6.26
C THR A 25 8.46 3.27 -7.33
N GLU A 26 8.98 2.99 -8.52
CA GLU A 26 8.79 3.83 -9.69
C GLU A 26 7.75 3.24 -10.65
N LYS A 27 7.13 2.13 -10.28
CA LYS A 27 6.12 1.48 -11.12
C LYS A 27 4.83 2.26 -11.23
N PHE A 28 4.58 3.15 -10.28
CA PHE A 28 3.31 3.87 -10.19
C PHE A 28 3.54 5.37 -10.11
N THR A 29 2.61 6.13 -10.69
CA THR A 29 2.59 7.58 -10.52
C THR A 29 2.13 7.93 -9.11
N HIS A 30 2.30 9.18 -8.72
CA HIS A 30 1.83 9.68 -7.43
C HIS A 30 0.32 9.42 -7.23
N THR A 31 -0.48 9.73 -8.25
CA THR A 31 -1.93 9.52 -8.21
C THR A 31 -2.27 8.03 -8.06
N GLN A 32 -1.55 7.16 -8.76
CA GLN A 32 -1.76 5.73 -8.64
C GLN A 32 -1.43 5.22 -7.24
N LYS A 33 -0.36 5.73 -6.64
CA LYS A 33 0.04 5.38 -5.28
C LYS A 33 -1.05 5.73 -4.27
N LEU A 34 -1.64 6.91 -4.40
CA LEU A 34 -2.74 7.33 -3.54
C LEU A 34 -3.95 6.41 -3.67
N LYS A 35 -4.30 6.02 -4.89
CA LYS A 35 -5.41 5.09 -5.12
C LYS A 35 -5.15 3.72 -4.54
N ILE A 36 -3.93 3.23 -4.63
CA ILE A 36 -3.55 1.94 -4.05
C ILE A 36 -3.76 1.98 -2.54
N ILE A 37 -3.30 3.03 -1.89
CA ILE A 37 -3.43 3.19 -0.44
C ILE A 37 -4.92 3.25 -0.03
N GLU A 38 -5.74 3.96 -0.79
CA GLU A 38 -7.18 4.03 -0.53
C GLU A 38 -7.86 2.68 -0.65
N ASN A 39 -7.34 1.80 -1.50
CA ASN A 39 -7.92 0.48 -1.74
C ASN A 39 -7.38 -0.61 -0.79
N ILE A 40 -6.35 -0.32 -0.01
CA ILE A 40 -5.80 -1.29 0.93
C ILE A 40 -6.86 -1.91 1.85
N PRO A 41 -7.77 -1.12 2.47
CA PRO A 41 -8.80 -1.72 3.33
C PRO A 41 -9.75 -2.68 2.63
N GLN A 42 -9.87 -2.60 1.32
CA GLN A 42 -10.74 -3.46 0.52
C GLN A 42 -10.06 -4.73 0.05
N MET A 43 -8.76 -4.84 0.22
CA MET A 43 -8.02 -6.03 -0.17
C MET A 43 -8.25 -7.16 0.81
N LYS A 44 -8.16 -8.39 0.29
CA LYS A 44 -8.06 -9.57 1.13
C LYS A 44 -6.61 -9.75 1.55
N GLN A 45 -6.38 -10.48 2.64
CA GLN A 45 -5.02 -10.66 3.14
C GLN A 45 -4.09 -11.23 2.06
N TRP A 46 -4.53 -12.21 1.29
CA TRP A 46 -3.70 -12.81 0.26
C TRP A 46 -3.38 -11.82 -0.87
N GLN A 47 -4.33 -10.93 -1.19
CA GLN A 47 -4.10 -9.90 -2.21
C GLN A 47 -3.03 -8.91 -1.76
N TYR A 48 -3.09 -8.51 -0.51
CA TYR A 48 -2.08 -7.64 0.07
C TYR A 48 -0.71 -8.31 0.06
N ASP A 49 -0.64 -9.59 0.45
CA ASP A 49 0.62 -10.33 0.49
C ASP A 49 1.25 -10.41 -0.91
N ASP A 50 0.44 -10.70 -1.92
CA ASP A 50 0.91 -10.76 -3.31
C ASP A 50 1.39 -9.40 -3.79
N PHE A 51 0.67 -8.34 -3.44
CA PHE A 51 1.04 -6.99 -3.81
C PHE A 51 2.41 -6.61 -3.23
N ILE A 52 2.63 -6.92 -1.97
CA ILE A 52 3.91 -6.64 -1.31
C ILE A 52 5.05 -7.40 -1.98
N LYS A 53 4.84 -8.65 -2.35
CA LYS A 53 5.85 -9.43 -3.07
C LYS A 53 6.22 -8.78 -4.40
N ASP A 54 5.25 -8.23 -5.10
CA ASP A 54 5.50 -7.53 -6.36
C ASP A 54 6.32 -6.26 -6.17
N LEU A 55 6.18 -5.61 -5.02
CA LEU A 55 6.94 -4.40 -4.71
C LEU A 55 8.36 -4.70 -4.24
N GLU A 56 8.58 -5.85 -3.65
CA GLU A 56 9.91 -6.26 -3.24
C GLU A 56 10.73 -6.70 -4.46
#